data_3547e28b283ddad5a09b54ea5e369c7e
#
_entry.id   3547e28b283ddad5a09b54ea5e369c7e
#
_cell.length_a   1.000
_cell.length_b   1.000
_cell.length_c   1.000
_cell.angle_alpha   90.00
_cell.angle_beta   90.00
_cell.angle_gamma   90.00
#
_symmetry.space_group_name_H-M   'P 1'
#
loop_
_entity.id
_entity.type
_entity.pdbx_description
1 polymer ?
#
loop_
_entity_poly.entity_id
_entity_poly.type
_entity_poly.pdbx_seq_one_letter_code
_entity_poly.pdbx_strand_id
1 'polypeptide(L)'
;MDRNADINLLVIKAFTKLKASLYYEKNNLHLRQQMVDFCSEEIEQKLINLANRLSNGDSFDDELKKIGLFLLPKKIKSTQSDPNILSNSFDFNKNEIERLMIYAVIPIELHIVAVLWVMLFGSKLDKELDQYCWGNRLIIDEDTEEIKAGRHLFKPYFKQYQQWWSKAIDEANHLLENKENVCILNLDIQNYYHSIRIKPDDLKNKDGDWNDSEKMVWQLFLKIHQNTMRCYAILVFVKTTLRTALHCLSDCYRPHYWPIVI
;
A
#
# COMPACT_ATOMS: atom_id res chain seq x y z
N MET A 1 1.47 22.75 13.58
CA MET A 1 0.88 23.12 12.28
C MET A 1 -0.12 24.21 12.51
N ASP A 2 -0.01 25.31 11.79
CA ASP A 2 -1.05 26.33 11.85
C ASP A 2 -2.36 25.65 11.43
N ARG A 3 -3.33 25.55 12.35
CA ARG A 3 -4.58 24.78 12.15
C ARG A 3 -5.44 25.29 10.99
N ASN A 4 -5.04 26.43 10.40
CA ASN A 4 -5.62 27.05 9.23
C ASN A 4 -4.76 26.91 7.98
N ALA A 5 -3.83 25.94 7.94
CA ALA A 5 -3.07 25.71 6.72
C ALA A 5 -4.05 25.51 5.57
N ASP A 6 -3.85 26.30 4.52
CA ASP A 6 -4.67 26.26 3.33
C ASP A 6 -4.70 24.83 2.78
N ILE A 7 -5.89 24.21 2.76
CA ILE A 7 -6.10 22.86 2.27
C ILE A 7 -5.58 22.71 0.83
N ASN A 8 -5.60 23.77 0.03
CA ASN A 8 -5.03 23.79 -1.32
C ASN A 8 -3.53 23.50 -1.28
N LEU A 9 -2.81 24.17 -0.38
CA LEU A 9 -1.36 23.93 -0.22
C LEU A 9 -1.07 22.51 0.25
N LEU A 10 -1.88 21.98 1.15
CA LEU A 10 -1.73 20.61 1.65
C LEU A 10 -1.99 19.57 0.55
N VAL A 11 -3.02 19.75 -0.29
CA VAL A 11 -3.32 18.88 -1.44
C VAL A 11 -2.18 18.92 -2.45
N ILE A 12 -1.61 20.09 -2.76
CA ILE A 12 -0.45 20.22 -3.65
C ILE A 12 0.78 19.51 -3.07
N LYS A 13 1.04 19.65 -1.77
CA LYS A 13 2.14 18.93 -1.10
C LYS A 13 1.92 17.42 -1.14
N ALA A 14 0.70 16.95 -0.86
CA ALA A 14 0.35 15.53 -0.91
C ALA A 14 0.54 14.96 -2.33
N PHE A 15 0.05 15.66 -3.34
CA PHE A 15 0.28 15.29 -4.74
C PHE A 15 1.77 15.21 -5.10
N THR A 16 2.56 16.20 -4.68
CA THR A 16 4.02 16.23 -4.95
C THR A 16 4.72 15.02 -4.31
N LYS A 17 4.35 14.65 -3.08
CA LYS A 17 4.88 13.48 -2.38
C LYS A 17 4.44 12.16 -3.06
N LEU A 18 3.18 12.07 -3.48
CA LEU A 18 2.67 10.92 -4.24
C LEU A 18 3.44 10.73 -5.56
N LYS A 19 3.56 11.80 -6.35
CA LYS A 19 4.29 11.77 -7.63
C LYS A 19 5.75 11.35 -7.45
N ALA A 20 6.42 11.83 -6.41
CA ALA A 20 7.79 11.44 -6.09
C ALA A 20 7.91 9.97 -5.68
N SER A 21 6.96 9.44 -4.89
CA SER A 21 6.97 8.03 -4.50
C SER A 21 6.79 7.11 -5.72
N LEU A 22 5.88 7.45 -6.63
CA LEU A 22 5.62 6.67 -7.85
C LEU A 22 6.81 6.63 -8.82
N TYR A 23 7.70 7.59 -8.78
CA TYR A 23 8.92 7.56 -9.60
C TYR A 23 9.79 6.34 -9.28
N TYR A 24 9.79 5.90 -8.03
CA TYR A 24 10.56 4.74 -7.57
C TYR A 24 9.80 3.41 -7.65
N GLU A 25 8.46 3.46 -7.81
CA GLU A 25 7.59 2.29 -7.94
C GLU A 25 7.64 1.71 -9.36
N LYS A 26 8.66 0.87 -9.64
CA LYS A 26 8.87 0.32 -10.98
C LYS A 26 7.81 -0.71 -11.39
N ASN A 27 7.20 -1.38 -10.43
CA ASN A 27 6.32 -2.52 -10.68
C ASN A 27 4.84 -2.14 -10.87
N ASN A 28 4.41 -0.97 -10.38
CA ASN A 28 3.03 -0.53 -10.50
C ASN A 28 2.83 0.36 -11.74
N LEU A 29 2.93 -0.25 -12.92
CA LEU A 29 2.79 0.46 -14.21
C LEU A 29 1.40 1.08 -14.36
N HIS A 30 0.37 0.41 -13.84
CA HIS A 30 -1.00 0.91 -13.91
C HIS A 30 -1.16 2.25 -13.16
N LEU A 31 -0.68 2.33 -11.92
CA LEU A 31 -0.73 3.57 -11.14
C LEU A 31 0.14 4.68 -11.74
N ARG A 32 1.27 4.32 -12.34
CA ARG A 32 2.10 5.28 -13.07
C ARG A 32 1.38 5.83 -14.30
N GLN A 33 0.66 4.99 -15.05
CA GLN A 33 -0.16 5.43 -16.18
C GLN A 33 -1.29 6.35 -15.71
N GLN A 34 -2.02 5.99 -14.68
CA GLN A 34 -3.05 6.86 -14.09
C GLN A 34 -2.47 8.23 -13.67
N MET A 35 -1.25 8.26 -13.12
CA MET A 35 -0.58 9.52 -12.77
C MET A 35 -0.25 10.35 -14.00
N VAL A 36 0.22 9.73 -15.11
CA VAL A 36 0.47 10.42 -16.36
C VAL A 36 -0.82 11.02 -16.91
N ASP A 37 -1.90 10.24 -16.94
CA ASP A 37 -3.22 10.67 -17.43
C ASP A 37 -3.78 11.81 -16.55
N PHE A 38 -3.60 11.71 -15.24
CA PHE A 38 -3.99 12.79 -14.32
C PHE A 38 -3.23 14.09 -14.57
N CYS A 39 -1.93 13.99 -14.91
CA CYS A 39 -1.04 15.13 -15.15
C CYS A 39 -1.18 15.72 -16.57
N SER A 40 -1.88 15.06 -17.49
CA SER A 40 -1.88 15.45 -18.92
C SER A 40 -2.59 16.77 -19.20
N GLU A 41 -3.62 17.13 -18.42
CA GLU A 41 -4.44 18.30 -18.64
C GLU A 41 -4.83 18.96 -17.32
N GLU A 42 -4.81 20.29 -17.28
CA GLU A 42 -5.37 21.16 -16.22
C GLU A 42 -5.11 20.70 -14.77
N ILE A 43 -3.90 20.22 -14.52
CA ILE A 43 -3.56 19.62 -13.22
C ILE A 43 -3.82 20.57 -12.06
N GLU A 44 -3.51 21.86 -12.22
CA GLU A 44 -3.73 22.87 -11.18
C GLU A 44 -5.23 22.96 -10.83
N GLN A 45 -6.09 22.98 -11.86
CA GLN A 45 -7.53 23.04 -11.66
C GLN A 45 -8.07 21.77 -10.99
N LYS A 46 -7.54 20.59 -11.36
CA LYS A 46 -7.90 19.31 -10.71
C LYS A 46 -7.54 19.32 -9.23
N LEU A 47 -6.37 19.84 -8.87
CA LEU A 47 -5.93 19.92 -7.46
C LEU A 47 -6.77 20.96 -6.67
N ILE A 48 -7.07 22.12 -7.26
CA ILE A 48 -7.95 23.13 -6.66
C ILE A 48 -9.36 22.55 -6.45
N ASN A 49 -9.90 21.86 -7.45
CA ASN A 49 -11.22 21.24 -7.34
C ASN A 49 -11.23 20.17 -6.24
N LEU A 50 -10.18 19.35 -6.12
CA LEU A 50 -10.04 18.36 -5.05
C LEU A 50 -10.03 19.03 -3.67
N ALA A 51 -9.26 20.11 -3.52
CA ALA A 51 -9.18 20.87 -2.27
C ALA A 51 -10.52 21.51 -1.90
N ASN A 52 -11.22 22.11 -2.88
CA ASN A 52 -12.55 22.69 -2.68
C ASN A 52 -13.58 21.62 -2.23
N ARG A 53 -13.57 20.46 -2.87
CA ARG A 53 -14.45 19.34 -2.50
C ARG A 53 -14.18 18.86 -1.06
N LEU A 54 -12.91 18.78 -0.66
CA LEU A 54 -12.55 18.43 0.72
C LEU A 54 -13.00 19.48 1.73
N SER A 55 -12.89 20.78 1.39
CA SER A 55 -13.34 21.89 2.25
C SER A 55 -14.86 21.93 2.38
N ASN A 56 -15.59 21.67 1.29
CA ASN A 56 -17.05 21.73 1.27
C ASN A 56 -17.71 20.47 1.83
N GLY A 57 -16.96 19.39 2.06
CA GLY A 57 -17.52 18.10 2.45
C GLY A 57 -18.27 17.38 1.34
N ASP A 58 -17.87 17.60 0.07
CA ASP A 58 -18.53 17.02 -1.10
C ASP A 58 -18.36 15.49 -1.14
N SER A 59 -19.28 14.80 -1.80
CA SER A 59 -19.21 13.34 -1.95
C SER A 59 -18.09 12.92 -2.90
N PHE A 60 -17.46 11.77 -2.58
CA PHE A 60 -16.49 11.05 -3.40
C PHE A 60 -17.02 9.67 -3.83
N ASP A 61 -18.32 9.49 -3.85
CA ASP A 61 -18.94 8.18 -4.10
C ASP A 61 -18.62 7.62 -5.49
N ASP A 62 -18.46 8.48 -6.49
CA ASP A 62 -18.12 8.04 -7.84
C ASP A 62 -16.65 7.58 -7.96
N GLU A 63 -15.72 8.20 -7.26
CA GLU A 63 -14.34 7.74 -7.17
C GLU A 63 -14.25 6.45 -6.33
N LEU A 64 -15.00 6.36 -5.23
CA LEU A 64 -15.04 5.17 -4.39
C LEU A 64 -15.59 3.95 -5.12
N LYS A 65 -16.57 4.11 -6.02
CA LYS A 65 -17.10 3.03 -6.87
C LYS A 65 -16.08 2.51 -7.90
N LYS A 66 -15.08 3.31 -8.27
CA LYS A 66 -14.02 2.92 -9.21
C LYS A 66 -12.90 2.11 -8.54
N ILE A 67 -12.91 1.95 -7.23
CA ILE A 67 -11.93 1.10 -6.53
C ILE A 67 -12.13 -0.34 -6.97
N GLY A 68 -11.07 -0.96 -7.47
CA GLY A 68 -11.06 -2.31 -7.97
C GLY A 68 -9.78 -3.06 -7.62
N LEU A 69 -9.55 -4.20 -8.27
CA LEU A 69 -8.37 -5.01 -8.10
C LEU A 69 -7.71 -5.30 -9.44
N PHE A 70 -6.39 -5.34 -9.41
CA PHE A 70 -5.56 -5.73 -10.54
C PHE A 70 -4.65 -6.90 -10.14
N LEU A 71 -4.62 -7.93 -10.98
CA LEU A 71 -3.87 -9.16 -10.71
C LEU A 71 -2.63 -9.20 -11.59
N LEU A 72 -1.48 -9.43 -10.99
CA LEU A 72 -0.21 -9.65 -11.69
C LEU A 72 0.39 -10.99 -11.32
N PRO A 73 0.94 -11.75 -12.30
CA PRO A 73 1.76 -12.92 -12.00
C PRO A 73 2.98 -12.51 -11.16
N LYS A 74 3.12 -13.10 -9.97
CA LYS A 74 4.30 -12.93 -9.12
C LYS A 74 5.37 -13.98 -9.41
N LYS A 75 4.92 -15.19 -9.73
CA LYS A 75 5.79 -16.31 -10.07
C LYS A 75 5.14 -17.14 -11.16
N ILE A 76 5.91 -17.37 -12.21
CA ILE A 76 5.52 -18.19 -13.37
C ILE A 76 6.46 -19.38 -13.38
N LYS A 77 5.89 -20.59 -13.48
CA LYS A 77 6.63 -21.81 -13.69
C LYS A 77 6.61 -22.11 -15.19
N SER A 78 7.76 -21.99 -15.84
CA SER A 78 7.89 -22.37 -17.26
C SER A 78 8.11 -23.85 -17.38
N THR A 79 7.41 -24.48 -18.31
CA THR A 79 7.66 -25.86 -18.72
C THR A 79 8.69 -25.94 -19.85
N GLN A 80 9.18 -24.80 -20.35
CA GLN A 80 10.25 -24.75 -21.35
C GLN A 80 11.60 -25.08 -20.71
N SER A 81 12.28 -26.04 -21.32
CA SER A 81 13.57 -26.55 -20.84
C SER A 81 14.77 -25.71 -21.26
N ASP A 82 14.62 -24.70 -22.11
CA ASP A 82 15.73 -23.89 -22.58
C ASP A 82 15.75 -22.52 -21.90
N PRO A 83 16.68 -22.29 -20.93
CA PRO A 83 16.80 -21.01 -20.22
C PRO A 83 17.35 -19.88 -21.11
N ASN A 84 17.81 -20.18 -22.32
CA ASN A 84 18.40 -19.19 -23.22
C ASN A 84 17.38 -18.58 -24.20
N ILE A 85 16.15 -19.07 -24.23
CA ILE A 85 15.11 -18.51 -25.08
C ILE A 85 14.34 -17.41 -24.32
N LEU A 86 14.60 -16.16 -24.70
CA LEU A 86 13.79 -15.01 -24.30
C LEU A 86 12.67 -14.81 -25.34
N SER A 87 11.41 -14.93 -24.89
CA SER A 87 10.26 -14.74 -25.75
C SER A 87 9.36 -13.63 -25.21
N ASN A 88 8.84 -12.78 -26.11
CA ASN A 88 7.84 -11.77 -25.80
C ASN A 88 6.42 -12.37 -25.78
N SER A 89 6.25 -13.61 -26.23
CA SER A 89 4.96 -14.27 -26.24
C SER A 89 4.76 -15.08 -24.96
N PHE A 90 3.63 -14.87 -24.29
CA PHE A 90 3.20 -15.69 -23.17
C PHE A 90 2.26 -16.78 -23.70
N ASP A 91 2.71 -18.01 -23.65
CA ASP A 91 1.89 -19.17 -24.01
C ASP A 91 1.32 -19.80 -22.73
N PHE A 92 0.02 -19.65 -22.52
CA PHE A 92 -0.69 -20.22 -21.36
C PHE A 92 -0.58 -21.75 -21.27
N ASN A 93 -0.35 -22.44 -22.40
CA ASN A 93 -0.19 -23.89 -22.40
C ASN A 93 1.21 -24.34 -21.92
N LYS A 94 2.19 -23.44 -21.97
CA LYS A 94 3.59 -23.70 -21.58
C LYS A 94 4.01 -23.05 -20.29
N ASN A 95 3.17 -22.20 -19.72
CA ASN A 95 3.49 -21.42 -18.53
C ASN A 95 2.36 -21.52 -17.51
N GLU A 96 2.69 -21.94 -16.31
CA GLU A 96 1.77 -22.02 -15.18
C GLU A 96 2.00 -20.83 -14.25
N ILE A 97 0.94 -20.13 -13.88
CA ILE A 97 1.02 -19.06 -12.88
C ILE A 97 1.01 -19.71 -11.49
N GLU A 98 2.15 -19.74 -10.84
CA GLU A 98 2.29 -20.31 -9.50
C GLU A 98 1.77 -19.37 -8.42
N ARG A 99 2.02 -18.05 -8.56
CA ARG A 99 1.59 -17.04 -7.60
C ARG A 99 1.13 -15.77 -8.30
N LEU A 100 0.08 -15.16 -7.72
CA LEU A 100 -0.43 -13.86 -8.13
C LEU A 100 -0.12 -12.80 -7.07
N MET A 101 0.19 -11.58 -7.50
CA MET A 101 0.13 -10.36 -6.70
C MET A 101 -1.19 -9.66 -6.96
N ILE A 102 -1.82 -9.18 -5.90
CA ILE A 102 -3.08 -8.44 -5.95
C ILE A 102 -2.77 -6.99 -5.60
N TYR A 103 -3.11 -6.09 -6.51
CA TYR A 103 -3.01 -4.65 -6.29
C TYR A 103 -4.39 -4.03 -6.24
N ALA A 104 -4.60 -3.10 -5.31
CA ALA A 104 -5.77 -2.24 -5.34
C ALA A 104 -5.60 -1.21 -6.47
N VAL A 105 -6.64 -1.06 -7.28
CA VAL A 105 -6.77 0.02 -8.27
C VAL A 105 -7.59 1.10 -7.63
N ILE A 106 -6.96 2.22 -7.32
CA ILE A 106 -7.58 3.36 -6.63
C ILE A 106 -7.37 4.60 -7.50
N PRO A 107 -8.38 5.44 -7.73
CA PRO A 107 -8.22 6.71 -8.43
C PRO A 107 -7.16 7.62 -7.82
N ILE A 108 -6.47 8.41 -8.62
CA ILE A 108 -5.36 9.28 -8.18
C ILE A 108 -5.82 10.27 -7.10
N GLU A 109 -7.02 10.83 -7.23
CA GLU A 109 -7.60 11.73 -6.24
C GLU A 109 -7.65 11.08 -4.84
N LEU A 110 -8.07 9.83 -4.78
CA LEU A 110 -8.12 9.08 -3.52
C LEU A 110 -6.72 8.69 -3.00
N HIS A 111 -5.74 8.47 -3.88
CA HIS A 111 -4.35 8.32 -3.47
C HIS A 111 -3.79 9.61 -2.86
N ILE A 112 -4.13 10.80 -3.46
CA ILE A 112 -3.73 12.10 -2.89
C ILE A 112 -4.34 12.25 -1.49
N VAL A 113 -5.60 11.90 -1.30
CA VAL A 113 -6.27 11.92 0.01
C VAL A 113 -5.59 10.97 1.00
N ALA A 114 -5.19 9.78 0.58
CA ALA A 114 -4.46 8.84 1.44
C ALA A 114 -3.10 9.40 1.89
N VAL A 115 -2.36 10.06 0.99
CA VAL A 115 -1.10 10.75 1.35
C VAL A 115 -1.38 11.92 2.27
N LEU A 116 -2.43 12.71 2.01
CA LEU A 116 -2.85 13.81 2.86
C LEU A 116 -3.19 13.33 4.28
N TRP A 117 -3.90 12.20 4.39
CA TRP A 117 -4.16 11.57 5.68
C TRP A 117 -2.87 11.23 6.44
N VAL A 118 -1.87 10.63 5.77
CA VAL A 118 -0.57 10.35 6.38
C VAL A 118 0.13 11.64 6.81
N MET A 119 0.00 12.72 6.04
CA MET A 119 0.60 14.01 6.39
C MET A 119 -0.05 14.65 7.62
N LEU A 120 -1.36 14.52 7.79
CA LEU A 120 -2.10 15.12 8.89
C LEU A 120 -2.02 14.29 10.20
N PHE A 121 -2.05 12.97 10.07
CA PHE A 121 -2.19 12.08 11.23
C PHE A 121 -0.99 11.15 11.44
N GLY A 122 -0.17 10.92 10.40
CA GLY A 122 0.87 9.90 10.41
C GLY A 122 2.01 10.17 11.36
N SER A 123 2.41 11.44 11.55
CA SER A 123 3.54 11.79 12.44
C SER A 123 3.29 11.37 13.88
N LYS A 124 2.05 11.52 14.37
CA LYS A 124 1.68 11.12 15.72
C LYS A 124 1.70 9.58 15.87
N LEU A 125 1.18 8.86 14.86
CA LEU A 125 1.22 7.40 14.84
C LEU A 125 2.64 6.87 14.74
N ASP A 126 3.50 7.51 13.95
CA ASP A 126 4.91 7.10 13.80
C ASP A 126 5.71 7.24 15.11
N LYS A 127 5.36 8.23 15.94
CA LYS A 127 5.98 8.43 17.26
C LYS A 127 5.62 7.33 18.27
N GLU A 128 4.43 6.76 18.15
CA GLU A 128 4.01 5.64 19.01
C GLU A 128 4.71 4.33 18.66
N LEU A 129 5.38 4.26 17.50
CA LEU A 129 6.11 3.07 17.08
C LEU A 129 7.42 2.94 17.85
N ASP A 130 7.67 1.73 18.32
CA ASP A 130 8.90 1.35 19.00
C ASP A 130 10.14 1.58 18.11
N GLN A 131 11.30 1.73 18.75
CA GLN A 131 12.62 1.83 18.10
C GLN A 131 12.98 0.58 17.26
N TYR A 132 12.31 -0.54 17.48
CA TYR A 132 12.47 -1.78 16.71
C TYR A 132 11.56 -1.86 15.48
N CYS A 133 10.64 -0.91 15.29
CA CYS A 133 9.82 -0.79 14.10
C CYS A 133 10.59 -0.07 12.98
N TRP A 134 11.09 -0.80 12.01
CA TRP A 134 11.93 -0.28 10.94
C TRP A 134 11.18 0.01 9.63
N GLY A 135 10.05 -0.64 9.41
CA GLY A 135 9.30 -0.52 8.16
C GLY A 135 8.50 0.77 8.05
N ASN A 136 8.54 1.40 6.87
CA ASN A 136 7.68 2.54 6.50
C ASN A 136 7.71 3.74 7.48
N ARG A 137 8.84 3.99 8.14
CA ARG A 137 9.02 5.13 9.04
C ARG A 137 8.97 6.44 8.27
N LEU A 138 8.26 7.41 8.81
CA LEU A 138 8.09 8.73 8.21
C LEU A 138 9.35 9.58 8.35
N ILE A 139 9.53 10.53 7.42
CA ILE A 139 10.53 11.56 7.54
C ILE A 139 9.89 12.74 8.28
N ILE A 140 10.17 12.81 9.58
CA ILE A 140 9.65 13.83 10.49
C ILE A 140 10.73 14.86 10.69
N ASP A 141 10.33 16.12 10.77
CA ASP A 141 11.18 17.23 11.20
C ASP A 141 11.26 17.22 12.72
N GLU A 142 12.47 17.23 13.27
CA GLU A 142 12.71 17.07 14.70
C GLU A 142 12.27 18.31 15.50
N ASP A 143 12.31 19.49 14.86
CA ASP A 143 11.97 20.76 15.52
C ASP A 143 10.45 21.00 15.56
N THR A 144 9.76 20.68 14.47
CA THR A 144 8.32 20.91 14.33
C THR A 144 7.47 19.68 14.63
N GLU A 145 8.10 18.52 14.72
CA GLU A 145 7.43 17.22 14.87
C GLU A 145 6.43 16.87 13.74
N GLU A 146 6.50 17.57 12.62
CA GLU A 146 5.66 17.39 11.44
C GLU A 146 6.37 16.61 10.35
N ILE A 147 5.60 16.18 9.35
CA ILE A 147 6.18 15.57 8.13
C ILE A 147 7.09 16.60 7.47
N LYS A 148 8.36 16.25 7.31
CA LYS A 148 9.39 17.12 6.75
C LYS A 148 8.99 17.66 5.39
N ALA A 149 9.27 18.92 5.15
CA ALA A 149 9.13 19.54 3.83
C ALA A 149 9.96 18.75 2.78
N GLY A 150 9.52 18.76 1.53
CA GLY A 150 10.19 18.07 0.43
C GLY A 150 9.35 16.94 -0.17
N ARG A 151 9.96 16.17 -1.06
CA ARG A 151 9.25 15.23 -1.95
C ARG A 151 8.96 13.87 -1.30
N HIS A 152 9.81 13.43 -0.40
CA HIS A 152 9.68 12.08 0.18
C HIS A 152 8.81 12.10 1.44
N LEU A 153 8.01 11.06 1.60
CA LEU A 153 7.16 10.84 2.76
C LEU A 153 7.83 9.88 3.75
N PHE A 154 8.39 8.80 3.25
CA PHE A 154 9.01 7.74 4.04
C PHE A 154 10.53 7.75 3.96
N LYS A 155 11.18 7.29 5.03
CA LYS A 155 12.61 7.00 5.05
C LYS A 155 12.93 5.93 4.00
N PRO A 156 14.08 5.99 3.32
CA PRO A 156 14.45 5.00 2.32
C PRO A 156 14.49 3.58 2.90
N TYR A 157 13.65 2.69 2.39
CA TYR A 157 13.46 1.34 2.95
C TYR A 157 14.76 0.52 2.99
N PHE A 158 15.63 0.67 1.97
CA PHE A 158 16.88 -0.07 1.90
C PHE A 158 17.87 0.31 3.02
N LYS A 159 17.89 1.59 3.45
CA LYS A 159 18.68 2.03 4.60
C LYS A 159 18.13 1.46 5.91
N GLN A 160 16.80 1.47 6.05
CA GLN A 160 16.14 0.91 7.23
C GLN A 160 16.34 -0.60 7.31
N TYR A 161 16.22 -1.32 6.19
CA TYR A 161 16.46 -2.75 6.11
C TYR A 161 17.92 -3.09 6.47
N GLN A 162 18.88 -2.33 5.95
CA GLN A 162 20.30 -2.50 6.27
C GLN A 162 20.57 -2.28 7.77
N GLN A 163 20.03 -1.21 8.35
CA GLN A 163 20.18 -0.93 9.77
C GLN A 163 19.55 -2.01 10.66
N TRP A 164 18.35 -2.47 10.30
CA TRP A 164 17.68 -3.56 10.99
C TRP A 164 18.53 -4.83 11.00
N TRP A 165 19.03 -5.21 9.83
CA TRP A 165 19.87 -6.39 9.69
C TRP A 165 21.20 -6.25 10.45
N SER A 166 21.92 -5.13 10.30
CA SER A 166 23.18 -4.88 10.99
C SER A 166 23.00 -4.94 12.51
N LYS A 167 21.97 -4.31 13.06
CA LYS A 167 21.68 -4.38 14.51
C LYS A 167 21.50 -5.80 15.01
N ALA A 168 20.78 -6.65 14.27
CA ALA A 168 20.57 -8.04 14.66
C ALA A 168 21.88 -8.84 14.66
N ILE A 169 22.75 -8.59 13.69
CA ILE A 169 24.06 -9.25 13.59
C ILE A 169 25.02 -8.73 14.68
N ASP A 170 25.03 -7.42 14.93
CA ASP A 170 25.88 -6.81 15.96
C ASP A 170 25.53 -7.34 17.35
N GLU A 171 24.23 -7.45 17.65
CA GLU A 171 23.75 -8.05 18.90
C GLU A 171 24.14 -9.53 19.02
N ALA A 172 23.95 -10.30 17.93
CA ALA A 172 24.38 -11.70 17.91
C ALA A 172 25.88 -11.88 18.16
N ASN A 173 26.71 -11.04 17.54
CA ASN A 173 28.16 -11.05 17.74
C ASN A 173 28.54 -10.71 19.19
N HIS A 174 27.91 -9.69 19.76
CA HIS A 174 28.14 -9.29 21.15
C HIS A 174 27.81 -10.44 22.15
N LEU A 175 26.69 -11.15 21.93
CA LEU A 175 26.35 -12.32 22.75
C LEU A 175 27.36 -13.47 22.58
N LEU A 176 27.83 -13.74 21.34
CA LEU A 176 28.85 -14.76 21.07
C LEU A 176 30.20 -14.42 21.73
N GLU A 177 30.63 -13.17 21.72
CA GLU A 177 31.83 -12.70 22.41
C GLU A 177 31.76 -12.92 23.92
N ASN A 178 30.54 -12.81 24.48
CA ASN A 178 30.25 -13.13 25.89
C ASN A 178 30.10 -14.64 26.15
N LYS A 179 30.38 -15.50 25.16
CA LYS A 179 30.24 -16.96 25.21
C LYS A 179 28.81 -17.44 25.44
N GLU A 180 27.82 -16.66 25.05
CA GLU A 180 26.42 -17.06 25.07
C GLU A 180 26.05 -17.81 23.77
N ASN A 181 25.10 -18.73 23.89
CA ASN A 181 24.53 -19.40 22.71
C ASN A 181 23.51 -18.49 22.04
N VAL A 182 23.62 -18.33 20.72
CA VAL A 182 22.75 -17.44 19.95
C VAL A 182 21.90 -18.24 18.97
N CYS A 183 20.61 -17.91 18.91
CA CYS A 183 19.70 -18.38 17.87
C CYS A 183 19.02 -17.17 17.22
N ILE A 184 19.16 -17.00 15.91
CA ILE A 184 18.49 -15.97 15.15
C ILE A 184 17.24 -16.56 14.50
N LEU A 185 16.06 -16.05 14.89
CA LEU A 185 14.78 -16.44 14.30
C LEU A 185 14.28 -15.34 13.38
N ASN A 186 14.09 -15.65 12.09
CA ASN A 186 13.48 -14.75 11.12
C ASN A 186 12.06 -15.23 10.80
N LEU A 187 11.06 -14.38 11.05
CA LEU A 187 9.66 -14.66 10.83
C LEU A 187 9.09 -13.67 9.82
N ASP A 188 8.22 -14.16 8.93
CA ASP A 188 7.43 -13.35 8.00
C ASP A 188 5.94 -13.68 8.15
N ILE A 189 5.09 -12.65 8.10
CA ILE A 189 3.65 -12.82 8.21
C ILE A 189 3.07 -13.01 6.80
N GLN A 190 2.60 -14.21 6.52
CA GLN A 190 1.98 -14.53 5.24
C GLN A 190 0.71 -13.70 5.03
N ASN A 191 0.60 -13.10 3.83
CA ASN A 191 -0.56 -12.29 3.42
C ASN A 191 -0.86 -11.10 4.34
N TYR A 192 0.15 -10.52 4.99
CA TYR A 192 0.02 -9.44 5.94
C TYR A 192 -0.93 -8.33 5.46
N TYR A 193 -0.65 -7.72 4.30
CA TYR A 193 -1.44 -6.59 3.78
C TYR A 193 -2.90 -6.94 3.45
N HIS A 194 -3.19 -8.18 3.13
CA HIS A 194 -4.55 -8.64 2.80
C HIS A 194 -5.35 -9.09 4.03
N SER A 195 -4.67 -9.35 5.14
CA SER A 195 -5.28 -9.86 6.38
C SER A 195 -5.50 -8.79 7.44
N ILE A 196 -4.81 -7.66 7.35
CA ILE A 196 -4.97 -6.56 8.31
C ILE A 196 -6.39 -6.02 8.29
N ARG A 197 -6.95 -5.84 9.48
CA ARG A 197 -8.22 -5.16 9.72
C ARG A 197 -7.95 -3.97 10.61
N ILE A 198 -8.05 -2.78 10.04
CA ILE A 198 -7.90 -1.53 10.79
C ILE A 198 -9.24 -1.23 11.45
N LYS A 199 -9.25 -1.11 12.75
CA LYS A 199 -10.38 -0.57 13.49
C LYS A 199 -10.21 0.95 13.55
N PRO A 200 -11.22 1.72 13.11
CA PRO A 200 -11.14 3.18 13.13
C PRO A 200 -10.79 3.76 14.50
N ASP A 201 -11.30 3.14 15.56
CA ASP A 201 -11.08 3.59 16.93
C ASP A 201 -9.62 3.37 17.40
N ASP A 202 -8.90 2.39 16.84
CA ASP A 202 -7.49 2.15 17.15
C ASP A 202 -6.59 3.26 16.58
N LEU A 203 -7.06 3.96 15.54
CA LEU A 203 -6.35 5.06 14.87
C LEU A 203 -6.82 6.45 15.32
N LYS A 204 -7.91 6.54 16.09
CA LYS A 204 -8.40 7.82 16.58
C LYS A 204 -7.41 8.42 17.56
N ASN A 205 -6.91 9.58 17.17
CA ASN A 205 -6.18 10.44 18.07
C ASN A 205 -7.17 10.99 19.11
N LYS A 206 -6.99 10.61 20.38
CA LYS A 206 -7.89 10.96 21.47
C LYS A 206 -7.92 12.46 21.79
N ASP A 207 -7.00 13.25 21.25
CA ASP A 207 -6.71 14.63 21.72
C ASP A 207 -6.96 15.73 20.67
N GLY A 208 -7.76 15.49 19.62
CA GLY A 208 -7.83 16.45 18.53
C GLY A 208 -9.18 17.11 18.32
N ASP A 209 -9.28 18.41 18.60
CA ASP A 209 -10.24 19.28 17.91
C ASP A 209 -9.83 19.37 16.45
N TRP A 210 -10.38 18.46 15.65
CA TRP A 210 -10.16 18.47 14.20
C TRP A 210 -11.05 19.51 13.53
N ASN A 211 -10.49 20.26 12.59
CA ASN A 211 -11.29 21.10 11.71
C ASN A 211 -12.11 20.26 10.74
N ASP A 212 -13.03 20.86 10.00
CA ASP A 212 -13.95 20.12 9.15
C ASP A 212 -13.24 19.43 7.97
N SER A 213 -12.18 20.03 7.42
CA SER A 213 -11.37 19.41 6.37
C SER A 213 -10.59 18.18 6.89
N GLU A 214 -10.05 18.24 8.11
CA GLU A 214 -9.38 17.10 8.74
C GLU A 214 -10.37 15.95 8.98
N LYS A 215 -11.58 16.26 9.49
CA LYS A 215 -12.65 15.27 9.66
C LYS A 215 -13.03 14.63 8.33
N MET A 216 -13.14 15.44 7.27
CA MET A 216 -13.46 14.94 5.94
C MET A 216 -12.38 14.00 5.40
N VAL A 217 -11.10 14.37 5.49
CA VAL A 217 -9.96 13.54 5.07
C VAL A 217 -9.96 12.21 5.84
N TRP A 218 -10.22 12.26 7.16
CA TRP A 218 -10.31 11.06 7.99
C TRP A 218 -11.42 10.13 7.55
N GLN A 219 -12.63 10.64 7.38
CA GLN A 219 -13.80 9.84 6.97
C GLN A 219 -13.59 9.24 5.58
N LEU A 220 -13.04 10.01 4.65
CA LEU A 220 -12.78 9.54 3.29
C LEU A 220 -11.70 8.46 3.26
N PHE A 221 -10.63 8.60 4.04
CA PHE A 221 -9.62 7.56 4.20
C PHE A 221 -10.23 6.23 4.69
N LEU A 222 -11.11 6.27 5.68
CA LEU A 222 -11.80 5.07 6.16
C LEU A 222 -12.69 4.44 5.08
N LYS A 223 -13.40 5.25 4.29
CA LYS A 223 -14.21 4.75 3.16
C LYS A 223 -13.34 4.09 2.09
N ILE A 224 -12.18 4.68 1.76
CA ILE A 224 -11.21 4.10 0.83
C ILE A 224 -10.78 2.71 1.32
N HIS A 225 -10.36 2.63 2.59
CA HIS A 225 -9.95 1.35 3.18
C HIS A 225 -11.07 0.31 3.17
N GLN A 226 -12.29 0.68 3.58
CA GLN A 226 -13.44 -0.23 3.59
C GLN A 226 -13.79 -0.74 2.20
N ASN A 227 -13.81 0.11 1.17
CA ASN A 227 -14.09 -0.30 -0.21
C ASN A 227 -13.00 -1.21 -0.77
N THR A 228 -11.73 -0.91 -0.48
CA THR A 228 -10.61 -1.77 -0.86
C THR A 228 -10.74 -3.16 -0.21
N MET A 229 -11.06 -3.22 1.08
CA MET A 229 -11.26 -4.49 1.80
C MET A 229 -12.47 -5.27 1.28
N ARG A 230 -13.55 -4.60 0.87
CA ARG A 230 -14.70 -5.27 0.22
C ARG A 230 -14.29 -5.93 -1.09
N CYS A 231 -13.50 -5.27 -1.92
CA CYS A 231 -12.98 -5.86 -3.16
C CYS A 231 -12.16 -7.13 -2.88
N TYR A 232 -11.27 -7.11 -1.88
CA TYR A 232 -10.51 -8.30 -1.47
C TYR A 232 -11.42 -9.42 -0.94
N ALA A 233 -12.42 -9.08 -0.14
CA ALA A 233 -13.38 -10.07 0.39
C ALA A 233 -14.18 -10.76 -0.72
N ILE A 234 -14.61 -10.01 -1.73
CA ILE A 234 -15.32 -10.55 -2.91
C ILE A 234 -14.40 -11.51 -3.67
N LEU A 235 -13.12 -11.15 -3.89
CA LEU A 235 -12.17 -12.02 -4.57
C LEU A 235 -11.97 -13.34 -3.83
N VAL A 236 -11.80 -13.29 -2.50
CA VAL A 236 -11.68 -14.49 -1.65
C VAL A 236 -12.93 -15.35 -1.72
N PHE A 237 -14.12 -14.74 -1.66
CA PHE A 237 -15.39 -15.45 -1.77
C PHE A 237 -15.53 -16.14 -3.13
N VAL A 238 -15.30 -15.45 -4.23
CA VAL A 238 -15.35 -16.01 -5.59
C VAL A 238 -14.39 -17.19 -5.72
N LYS A 239 -13.17 -17.07 -5.19
CA LYS A 239 -12.18 -18.16 -5.19
C LYS A 239 -12.68 -19.38 -4.42
N THR A 240 -13.25 -19.17 -3.23
CA THR A 240 -13.77 -20.26 -2.39
C THR A 240 -14.94 -20.95 -3.09
N THR A 241 -15.86 -20.18 -3.67
CA THR A 241 -17.02 -20.70 -4.40
C THR A 241 -16.60 -21.46 -5.66
N LEU A 242 -15.67 -20.92 -6.45
CA LEU A 242 -15.11 -21.62 -7.63
C LEU A 242 -14.38 -22.90 -7.23
N ARG A 243 -13.63 -22.90 -6.14
CA ARG A 243 -12.95 -24.09 -5.63
C ARG A 243 -13.92 -25.18 -5.21
N THR A 244 -15.01 -24.78 -4.52
CA THR A 244 -16.10 -25.71 -4.14
C THR A 244 -16.84 -26.23 -5.37
N ALA A 245 -17.19 -25.38 -6.33
CA ALA A 245 -17.84 -25.79 -7.58
C ALA A 245 -16.93 -26.70 -8.42
N LEU A 246 -15.63 -26.42 -8.52
CA LEU A 246 -14.66 -27.28 -9.20
C LEU A 246 -14.45 -28.62 -8.46
N HIS A 247 -14.53 -28.64 -7.13
CA HIS A 247 -14.51 -29.89 -6.36
C HIS A 247 -15.75 -30.76 -6.65
N CYS A 248 -16.93 -30.15 -6.70
CA CYS A 248 -18.16 -30.86 -7.05
C CYS A 248 -18.15 -31.38 -8.52
N LEU A 249 -17.47 -30.68 -9.42
CA LEU A 249 -17.30 -31.13 -10.82
C LEU A 249 -16.15 -32.14 -10.96
N SER A 250 -15.15 -32.15 -10.07
CA SER A 250 -14.02 -33.10 -10.10
C SER A 250 -14.40 -34.50 -9.61
N ASP A 251 -15.47 -34.63 -8.84
CA ASP A 251 -16.02 -35.95 -8.49
C ASP A 251 -16.70 -36.64 -9.72
N CYS A 252 -16.98 -35.87 -10.79
CA CYS A 252 -17.48 -36.39 -12.06
C CYS A 252 -16.42 -36.52 -13.14
N TYR A 253 -15.29 -35.87 -13.07
CA TYR A 253 -14.19 -35.93 -14.06
C TYR A 253 -12.83 -35.66 -13.40
N ARG A 254 -11.99 -36.68 -13.16
CA ARG A 254 -10.56 -36.48 -12.94
C ARG A 254 -9.90 -36.10 -14.23
N PRO A 255 -9.25 -34.91 -14.40
CA PRO A 255 -7.82 -34.81 -14.19
C PRO A 255 -7.28 -33.43 -13.79
N HIS A 256 -6.16 -33.45 -13.09
CA HIS A 256 -5.14 -32.41 -12.87
C HIS A 256 -5.48 -31.14 -12.09
N TYR A 257 -5.05 -31.16 -10.84
CA TYR A 257 -5.04 -30.08 -9.85
C TYR A 257 -4.29 -28.82 -10.32
N TRP A 258 -4.95 -27.67 -10.21
CA TRP A 258 -4.34 -26.36 -10.22
C TRP A 258 -4.43 -25.76 -8.82
N PRO A 259 -3.34 -25.64 -8.06
CA PRO A 259 -3.36 -24.83 -6.84
C PRO A 259 -3.18 -23.37 -7.21
N ILE A 260 -4.25 -22.62 -7.18
CA ILE A 260 -4.16 -21.15 -7.13
C ILE A 260 -3.85 -20.80 -5.68
N VAL A 261 -2.61 -20.37 -5.41
CA VAL A 261 -2.21 -19.80 -4.11
C VAL A 261 -2.22 -18.30 -4.27
N ILE A 262 -3.08 -17.65 -3.53
CA ILE A 262 -3.16 -16.17 -3.44
C ILE A 262 -2.19 -15.68 -2.40
#